data_baffbe7472701d797f7a2a192f72141d
#
_entry.id   baffbe7472701d797f7a2a192f72141d
#
_cell.length_a   1.000
_cell.length_b   1.000
_cell.length_c   1.000
_cell.angle_alpha   90.00
_cell.angle_beta   90.00
_cell.angle_gamma   90.00
#
_symmetry.space_group_name_H-M   'P 1'
#
loop_
_entity.id
_entity.type
_entity.pdbx_description
1 polymer ?
#
loop_
_entity_poly.entity_id
_entity_poly.type
_entity_poly.pdbx_seq_one_letter_code
_entity_poly.pdbx_strand_id
1 'polypeptide(L)'
;MQTRITKLLEIEYPVIQGGMAWVANAALAANVSKAGGIGFIGAANAPAEWVRSEIRRAKEITDKPIGVNVMLLSEHVDEVAQVVAEEGVKAVTTGAGNPAKYMKQWKEAGIRVIPVVASVAMARMMERAGADAIVAEGMESGGHIGEQTTMSLLPQVVDAVSVPVIGAGGIGDGRGMAAA
;
A
#
# COMPACT_ATOMS: atom_id res chain seq x y z
N MET A 1 -12.19 11.02 -11.33
CA MET A 1 -11.90 9.98 -12.36
C MET A 1 -12.25 8.63 -11.79
N GLN A 2 -13.06 7.80 -12.48
CA GLN A 2 -13.39 6.45 -12.01
C GLN A 2 -12.42 5.43 -12.60
N THR A 3 -11.60 4.83 -11.76
CA THR A 3 -10.69 3.72 -12.09
C THR A 3 -11.04 2.48 -11.27
N ARG A 4 -10.42 1.33 -11.59
CA ARG A 4 -10.54 0.11 -10.76
C ARG A 4 -10.05 0.36 -9.32
N ILE A 5 -9.00 1.17 -9.16
CA ILE A 5 -8.40 1.51 -7.86
C ILE A 5 -9.30 2.44 -7.06
N THR A 6 -9.86 3.49 -7.68
CA THR A 6 -10.76 4.40 -6.95
C THR A 6 -12.02 3.69 -6.45
N LYS A 7 -12.53 2.72 -7.20
CA LYS A 7 -13.67 1.88 -6.76
C LYS A 7 -13.26 0.92 -5.63
N LEU A 8 -12.09 0.29 -5.74
CA LEU A 8 -11.59 -0.67 -4.74
C LEU A 8 -11.36 -0.02 -3.38
N LEU A 9 -10.76 1.17 -3.39
CA LEU A 9 -10.34 1.90 -2.19
C LEU A 9 -11.36 2.94 -1.71
N GLU A 10 -12.43 3.20 -2.50
CA GLU A 10 -13.46 4.20 -2.19
C GLU A 10 -12.89 5.61 -2.07
N ILE A 11 -12.00 5.97 -3.01
CA ILE A 11 -11.33 7.27 -3.08
C ILE A 11 -11.74 8.05 -4.32
N GLU A 12 -11.56 9.37 -4.29
CA GLU A 12 -11.96 10.27 -5.38
C GLU A 12 -10.93 10.28 -6.52
N TYR A 13 -9.65 10.33 -6.16
CA TYR A 13 -8.53 10.38 -7.11
C TYR A 13 -7.66 9.13 -6.98
N PRO A 14 -7.14 8.56 -8.10
CA PRO A 14 -6.27 7.40 -8.05
C PRO A 14 -4.84 7.79 -7.62
N VAL A 15 -4.74 8.50 -6.51
CA VAL A 15 -3.49 8.99 -5.93
C VAL A 15 -3.27 8.33 -4.58
N ILE A 16 -2.12 7.69 -4.43
CA ILE A 16 -1.74 6.95 -3.24
C ILE A 16 -0.42 7.51 -2.71
N GLN A 17 -0.42 7.96 -1.48
CA GLN A 17 0.83 8.25 -0.78
C GLN A 17 1.31 6.97 -0.09
N GLY A 18 2.43 6.44 -0.52
CA GLY A 18 3.04 5.23 0.03
C GLY A 18 3.58 5.42 1.45
N GLY A 19 3.77 4.32 2.16
CA GLY A 19 4.40 4.35 3.48
C GLY A 19 5.86 4.76 3.39
N MET A 20 6.27 5.72 4.20
CA MET A 20 7.65 6.17 4.36
C MET A 20 8.02 6.09 5.83
N ALA A 21 9.05 5.30 6.15
CA ALA A 21 9.51 5.13 7.53
C ALA A 21 9.74 6.49 8.21
N TRP A 22 9.14 6.69 9.38
CA TRP A 22 9.27 7.89 10.22
C TRP A 22 8.72 9.20 9.63
N VAL A 23 8.35 9.22 8.35
CA VAL A 23 7.79 10.39 7.65
C VAL A 23 6.27 10.28 7.48
N ALA A 24 5.80 9.12 7.01
CA ALA A 24 4.37 8.87 6.78
C ALA A 24 3.66 8.55 8.11
N ASN A 25 3.36 9.57 8.87
CA ASN A 25 2.64 9.52 10.13
C ASN A 25 1.11 9.76 9.93
N ALA A 26 0.37 9.77 11.03
CA ALA A 26 -1.07 10.05 11.05
C ALA A 26 -1.46 11.32 10.30
N ALA A 27 -0.73 12.41 10.53
CA ALA A 27 -1.05 13.71 9.94
C ALA A 27 -0.90 13.70 8.42
N LEU A 28 0.19 13.13 7.90
CA LEU A 28 0.40 13.03 6.45
C LEU A 28 -0.66 12.11 5.81
N ALA A 29 -0.82 10.90 6.33
CA ALA A 29 -1.75 9.93 5.76
C ALA A 29 -3.20 10.47 5.75
N ALA A 30 -3.65 11.03 6.87
CA ALA A 30 -5.00 11.57 7.01
C ALA A 30 -5.27 12.77 6.08
N ASN A 31 -4.30 13.68 5.91
CA ASN A 31 -4.48 14.84 5.02
C ASN A 31 -4.46 14.46 3.54
N VAL A 32 -3.68 13.46 3.13
CA VAL A 32 -3.78 12.92 1.76
C VAL A 32 -5.15 12.30 1.53
N SER A 33 -5.66 11.52 2.47
CA SER A 33 -6.99 10.92 2.39
C SER A 33 -8.09 11.99 2.36
N LYS A 34 -7.98 13.02 3.19
CA LYS A 34 -8.90 14.16 3.21
C LYS A 34 -8.92 14.93 1.88
N ALA A 35 -7.80 14.96 1.16
CA ALA A 35 -7.68 15.56 -0.17
C ALA A 35 -8.24 14.68 -1.32
N GLY A 36 -8.79 13.49 -1.02
CA GLY A 36 -9.46 12.63 -1.99
C GLY A 36 -8.61 11.47 -2.53
N GLY A 37 -7.34 11.35 -2.12
CA GLY A 37 -6.51 10.16 -2.35
C GLY A 37 -6.64 9.15 -1.21
N ILE A 38 -5.60 8.34 -1.01
CA ILE A 38 -5.42 7.53 0.20
C ILE A 38 -3.99 7.63 0.70
N GLY A 39 -3.84 7.93 1.99
CA GLY A 39 -2.55 7.95 2.66
C GLY A 39 -2.30 6.68 3.46
N PHE A 40 -1.05 6.24 3.48
CA PHE A 40 -0.60 5.09 4.23
C PHE A 40 0.37 5.47 5.33
N ILE A 41 0.05 5.08 6.56
CA ILE A 41 0.97 5.19 7.70
C ILE A 41 2.10 4.19 7.49
N GLY A 42 3.34 4.64 7.59
CA GLY A 42 4.53 3.78 7.45
C GLY A 42 4.87 3.09 8.77
N ALA A 43 4.49 1.84 8.96
CA ALA A 43 4.81 1.10 10.18
C ALA A 43 6.31 0.83 10.33
N ALA A 44 7.04 0.62 9.22
CA ALA A 44 8.48 0.33 9.25
C ALA A 44 8.83 -0.72 10.32
N ASN A 45 9.73 -0.38 11.24
CA ASN A 45 10.09 -1.21 12.41
C ASN A 45 9.54 -0.62 13.72
N ALA A 46 8.42 0.12 13.65
CA ALA A 46 7.81 0.70 14.84
C ALA A 46 7.07 -0.35 15.68
N PRO A 47 7.03 -0.17 17.02
CA PRO A 47 6.21 -1.00 17.89
C PRO A 47 4.72 -0.92 17.52
N ALA A 48 3.99 -2.01 17.72
CA ALA A 48 2.57 -2.12 17.37
C ALA A 48 1.70 -1.02 18.02
N GLU A 49 1.98 -0.67 19.27
CA GLU A 49 1.22 0.38 19.97
C GLU A 49 1.45 1.80 19.38
N TRP A 50 2.62 2.06 18.82
CA TRP A 50 2.84 3.29 18.06
C TRP A 50 1.97 3.29 16.79
N VAL A 51 1.93 2.17 16.05
CA VAL A 51 1.08 2.04 14.86
C VAL A 51 -0.39 2.23 15.23
N ARG A 52 -0.85 1.61 16.33
CA ARG A 52 -2.21 1.79 16.87
C ARG A 52 -2.52 3.26 17.15
N SER A 53 -1.61 3.95 17.84
CA SER A 53 -1.79 5.36 18.16
C SER A 53 -1.89 6.22 16.90
N GLU A 54 -1.05 5.95 15.89
CA GLU A 54 -1.08 6.70 14.62
C GLU A 54 -2.37 6.44 13.82
N ILE A 55 -2.88 5.19 13.80
CA ILE A 55 -4.17 4.90 13.16
C ILE A 55 -5.30 5.68 13.84
N ARG A 56 -5.35 5.69 15.16
CA ARG A 56 -6.40 6.41 15.93
C ARG A 56 -6.31 7.91 15.71
N ARG A 57 -5.11 8.48 15.77
CA ARG A 57 -4.88 9.91 15.46
C ARG A 57 -5.29 10.27 14.04
N ALA A 58 -5.03 9.41 13.06
CA ALA A 58 -5.46 9.65 11.69
C ALA A 58 -7.00 9.66 11.58
N LYS A 59 -7.69 8.77 12.28
CA LYS A 59 -9.16 8.71 12.34
C LYS A 59 -9.79 9.92 13.06
N GLU A 60 -9.07 10.59 13.95
CA GLU A 60 -9.49 11.87 14.55
C GLU A 60 -9.43 13.04 13.55
N ILE A 61 -8.51 12.96 12.56
CA ILE A 61 -8.31 14.00 11.55
C ILE A 61 -9.29 13.85 10.38
N THR A 62 -9.64 12.61 10.00
CA THR A 62 -10.47 12.32 8.82
C THR A 62 -11.30 11.05 9.00
N ASP A 63 -12.51 11.07 8.41
CA ASP A 63 -13.36 9.90 8.21
C ASP A 63 -13.10 9.15 6.89
N LYS A 64 -12.17 9.65 6.09
CA LYS A 64 -11.81 9.09 4.79
C LYS A 64 -10.92 7.84 4.94
N PRO A 65 -10.90 6.96 3.91
CA PRO A 65 -10.07 5.74 3.93
C PRO A 65 -8.60 6.05 4.18
N ILE A 66 -7.99 5.32 5.11
CA ILE A 66 -6.55 5.32 5.38
C ILE A 66 -5.99 3.91 5.28
N GLY A 67 -4.70 3.79 5.04
CA GLY A 67 -4.00 2.51 5.03
C GLY A 67 -2.79 2.47 5.95
N VAL A 68 -2.20 1.29 6.05
CA VAL A 68 -0.91 1.07 6.73
C VAL A 68 0.02 0.30 5.82
N ASN A 69 1.27 0.75 5.71
CA ASN A 69 2.33 0.00 5.04
C ASN A 69 3.08 -0.84 6.07
N VAL A 70 3.00 -2.16 5.94
CA VAL A 70 3.62 -3.13 6.84
C VAL A 70 4.91 -3.66 6.22
N MET A 71 6.03 -3.49 6.92
CA MET A 71 7.31 -4.07 6.55
C MET A 71 7.40 -5.50 7.08
N LEU A 72 7.39 -6.49 6.19
CA LEU A 72 7.31 -7.90 6.58
C LEU A 72 8.59 -8.48 7.20
N LEU A 73 9.70 -7.75 7.13
CA LEU A 73 10.95 -8.09 7.82
C LEU A 73 11.06 -7.45 9.23
N SER A 74 10.05 -6.69 9.67
CA SER A 74 10.04 -6.10 11.01
C SER A 74 9.95 -7.18 12.08
N GLU A 75 10.67 -7.01 13.18
CA GLU A 75 10.52 -7.86 14.38
C GLU A 75 9.14 -7.73 15.04
N HIS A 76 8.43 -6.62 14.79
CA HIS A 76 7.08 -6.36 15.30
C HIS A 76 5.95 -6.74 14.34
N VAL A 77 6.26 -7.42 13.23
CA VAL A 77 5.32 -7.65 12.13
C VAL A 77 4.04 -8.37 12.56
N ASP A 78 4.14 -9.37 13.43
CA ASP A 78 2.99 -10.16 13.89
C ASP A 78 2.02 -9.29 14.72
N GLU A 79 2.55 -8.50 15.63
CA GLU A 79 1.76 -7.59 16.47
C GLU A 79 1.16 -6.44 15.64
N VAL A 80 1.94 -5.88 14.71
CA VAL A 80 1.44 -4.85 13.80
C VAL A 80 0.33 -5.38 12.90
N ALA A 81 0.46 -6.59 12.38
CA ALA A 81 -0.57 -7.22 11.56
C ALA A 81 -1.89 -7.42 12.32
N GLN A 82 -1.80 -7.75 13.62
CA GLN A 82 -2.95 -7.85 14.50
C GLN A 82 -3.60 -6.49 14.75
N VAL A 83 -2.81 -5.48 15.12
CA VAL A 83 -3.29 -4.11 15.35
C VAL A 83 -4.01 -3.54 14.13
N VAL A 84 -3.45 -3.75 12.96
CA VAL A 84 -4.04 -3.29 11.70
C VAL A 84 -5.42 -3.91 11.46
N ALA A 85 -5.57 -5.22 11.77
CA ALA A 85 -6.85 -5.91 11.67
C ALA A 85 -7.87 -5.40 12.70
N GLU A 86 -7.45 -5.22 13.95
CA GLU A 86 -8.29 -4.73 15.04
C GLU A 86 -8.78 -3.30 14.81
N GLU A 87 -7.90 -2.43 14.35
CA GLU A 87 -8.24 -1.03 14.09
C GLU A 87 -9.02 -0.83 12.77
N GLY A 88 -9.11 -1.83 11.89
CA GLY A 88 -9.97 -1.81 10.71
C GLY A 88 -9.63 -0.69 9.73
N VAL A 89 -8.39 -0.63 9.27
CA VAL A 89 -7.98 0.29 8.19
C VAL A 89 -8.53 -0.16 6.84
N LYS A 90 -8.61 0.74 5.86
CA LYS A 90 -9.15 0.40 4.54
C LYS A 90 -8.26 -0.57 3.76
N ALA A 91 -6.95 -0.37 3.82
CA ALA A 91 -6.00 -1.16 3.05
C ALA A 91 -4.66 -1.33 3.77
N VAL A 92 -3.97 -2.40 3.41
CA VAL A 92 -2.58 -2.66 3.78
C VAL A 92 -1.75 -2.76 2.52
N THR A 93 -0.64 -2.01 2.45
CA THR A 93 0.47 -2.31 1.54
C THR A 93 1.53 -3.09 2.30
N THR A 94 2.24 -3.98 1.62
CA THR A 94 3.31 -4.75 2.24
C THR A 94 4.58 -4.68 1.40
N GLY A 95 5.72 -4.49 2.07
CA GLY A 95 7.04 -4.52 1.47
C GLY A 95 7.94 -5.55 2.13
N ALA A 96 9.04 -5.90 1.44
CA ALA A 96 10.11 -6.75 1.95
C ALA A 96 9.65 -8.14 2.44
N GLY A 97 8.86 -8.86 1.61
CA GLY A 97 8.46 -10.23 1.95
C GLY A 97 7.16 -10.69 1.31
N ASN A 98 6.65 -11.83 1.79
CA ASN A 98 5.40 -12.44 1.34
C ASN A 98 4.32 -12.33 2.43
N PRO A 99 3.20 -11.63 2.19
CA PRO A 99 2.14 -11.41 3.17
C PRO A 99 1.22 -12.63 3.39
N ALA A 100 1.46 -13.77 2.75
CA ALA A 100 0.55 -14.92 2.76
C ALA A 100 0.12 -15.35 4.17
N LYS A 101 1.03 -15.24 5.16
CA LYS A 101 0.75 -15.55 6.57
C LYS A 101 -0.41 -14.71 7.15
N TYR A 102 -0.53 -13.44 6.73
CA TYR A 102 -1.51 -12.49 7.30
C TYR A 102 -2.73 -12.31 6.40
N MET A 103 -2.70 -12.84 5.18
CA MET A 103 -3.74 -12.64 4.17
C MET A 103 -5.14 -12.97 4.69
N LYS A 104 -5.29 -14.14 5.34
CA LYS A 104 -6.58 -14.57 5.86
C LYS A 104 -7.13 -13.59 6.89
N GLN A 105 -6.32 -13.23 7.88
CA GLN A 105 -6.70 -12.32 8.97
C GLN A 105 -7.16 -10.96 8.44
N TRP A 106 -6.40 -10.36 7.52
CA TRP A 106 -6.73 -9.05 6.95
C TRP A 106 -7.98 -9.10 6.06
N LYS A 107 -8.15 -10.17 5.29
CA LYS A 107 -9.37 -10.37 4.48
C LYS A 107 -10.61 -10.54 5.32
N GLU A 108 -10.55 -11.31 6.41
CA GLU A 108 -11.65 -11.48 7.37
C GLU A 108 -12.02 -10.18 8.07
N ALA A 109 -11.04 -9.29 8.29
CA ALA A 109 -11.26 -7.93 8.79
C ALA A 109 -11.78 -6.94 7.71
N GLY A 110 -11.99 -7.38 6.46
CA GLY A 110 -12.48 -6.53 5.35
C GLY A 110 -11.41 -5.61 4.75
N ILE A 111 -10.14 -5.81 5.08
CA ILE A 111 -9.02 -4.99 4.64
C ILE A 111 -8.58 -5.40 3.23
N ARG A 112 -8.30 -4.42 2.38
CA ARG A 112 -7.72 -4.64 1.05
C ARG A 112 -6.22 -4.86 1.18
N VAL A 113 -5.71 -5.96 0.63
CA VAL A 113 -4.28 -6.30 0.70
C VAL A 113 -3.62 -6.01 -0.64
N ILE A 114 -2.63 -5.12 -0.63
CA ILE A 114 -1.99 -4.55 -1.81
C ILE A 114 -0.46 -4.69 -1.69
N PRO A 115 0.11 -5.86 -2.02
CA PRO A 115 1.56 -6.06 -1.93
C PRO A 115 2.33 -5.17 -2.91
N VAL A 116 3.49 -4.70 -2.46
CA VAL A 116 4.47 -4.01 -3.31
C VAL A 116 5.42 -5.05 -3.91
N VAL A 117 5.59 -5.01 -5.23
CA VAL A 117 6.39 -5.97 -5.98
C VAL A 117 7.35 -5.29 -6.95
N ALA A 118 8.50 -5.91 -7.18
CA ALA A 118 9.54 -5.42 -8.07
C ALA A 118 9.75 -6.34 -9.30
N SER A 119 8.88 -7.33 -9.50
CA SER A 119 8.97 -8.23 -10.67
C SER A 119 7.64 -8.86 -11.03
N VAL A 120 7.52 -9.30 -12.27
CA VAL A 120 6.35 -10.05 -12.78
C VAL A 120 6.13 -11.36 -12.01
N ALA A 121 7.21 -12.07 -11.66
CA ALA A 121 7.12 -13.30 -10.90
C ALA A 121 6.48 -13.07 -9.51
N MET A 122 6.88 -12.00 -8.80
CA MET A 122 6.28 -11.61 -7.54
C MET A 122 4.82 -11.21 -7.72
N ALA A 123 4.49 -10.42 -8.75
CA ALA A 123 3.11 -10.01 -9.04
C ALA A 123 2.17 -11.21 -9.17
N ARG A 124 2.54 -12.20 -9.98
CA ARG A 124 1.77 -13.43 -10.14
C ARG A 124 1.66 -14.25 -8.86
N MET A 125 2.71 -14.27 -8.05
CA MET A 125 2.69 -14.95 -6.75
C MET A 125 1.71 -14.27 -5.79
N MET A 126 1.72 -12.95 -5.72
CA MET A 126 0.83 -12.18 -4.85
C MET A 126 -0.63 -12.28 -5.29
N GLU A 127 -0.90 -12.23 -6.59
CA GLU A 127 -2.26 -12.45 -7.12
C GLU A 127 -2.79 -13.83 -6.71
N ARG A 128 -1.99 -14.90 -6.90
CA ARG A 128 -2.38 -16.27 -6.47
C ARG A 128 -2.59 -16.37 -4.96
N ALA A 129 -1.87 -15.57 -4.17
CA ALA A 129 -2.05 -15.50 -2.72
C ALA A 129 -3.33 -14.74 -2.31
N GLY A 130 -4.02 -14.09 -3.26
CA GLY A 130 -5.29 -13.40 -3.01
C GLY A 130 -5.19 -11.89 -2.83
N ALA A 131 -4.14 -11.23 -3.34
CA ALA A 131 -4.04 -9.77 -3.35
C ALA A 131 -5.24 -9.12 -4.05
N ASP A 132 -5.72 -7.98 -3.53
CA ASP A 132 -6.82 -7.21 -4.12
C ASP A 132 -6.36 -6.27 -5.23
N ALA A 133 -5.11 -5.82 -5.14
CA ALA A 133 -4.38 -5.04 -6.13
C ALA A 133 -2.88 -5.25 -5.90
N ILE A 134 -2.05 -4.73 -6.80
CA ILE A 134 -0.58 -4.85 -6.72
C ILE A 134 0.03 -3.48 -6.96
N VAL A 135 1.03 -3.10 -6.15
CA VAL A 135 1.91 -1.97 -6.46
C VAL A 135 3.12 -2.51 -7.22
N ALA A 136 3.27 -2.13 -8.49
CA ALA A 136 4.49 -2.36 -9.27
C ALA A 136 5.45 -1.20 -9.04
N GLU A 137 6.51 -1.45 -8.28
CA GLU A 137 7.44 -0.43 -7.83
C GLU A 137 8.78 -0.54 -8.56
N GLY A 138 9.08 0.48 -9.35
CA GLY A 138 10.36 0.59 -10.06
C GLY A 138 11.49 1.14 -9.19
N MET A 139 12.73 1.01 -9.69
CA MET A 139 13.94 1.43 -8.98
C MET A 139 14.07 2.96 -8.79
N GLU A 140 13.22 3.76 -9.41
CA GLU A 140 13.15 5.21 -9.20
C GLU A 140 12.45 5.60 -7.90
N SER A 141 12.02 4.62 -7.10
CA SER A 141 11.49 4.83 -5.75
C SER A 141 12.58 4.72 -4.69
N GLY A 142 12.22 4.72 -3.42
CA GLY A 142 13.14 4.64 -2.30
C GLY A 142 12.92 3.39 -1.43
N GLY A 143 13.87 3.10 -0.54
CA GLY A 143 13.80 1.96 0.37
C GLY A 143 14.32 0.66 -0.24
N HIS A 144 13.61 -0.46 -0.02
CA HIS A 144 13.95 -1.77 -0.57
C HIS A 144 13.38 -1.91 -1.98
N ILE A 145 14.13 -1.46 -2.96
CA ILE A 145 13.74 -1.44 -4.37
C ILE A 145 14.27 -2.65 -5.14
N GLY A 146 13.65 -2.93 -6.31
CA GLY A 146 14.16 -3.88 -7.28
C GLY A 146 15.14 -3.25 -8.27
N GLU A 147 15.46 -3.96 -9.34
CA GLU A 147 16.46 -3.56 -10.35
C GLU A 147 15.81 -3.04 -11.65
N GLN A 148 14.48 -3.14 -11.79
CA GLN A 148 13.78 -2.69 -13.00
C GLN A 148 13.29 -1.26 -12.85
N THR A 149 13.37 -0.49 -13.93
CA THR A 149 12.76 0.84 -13.99
C THR A 149 11.24 0.74 -14.07
N THR A 150 10.53 1.76 -13.59
CA THR A 150 9.06 1.81 -13.58
C THR A 150 8.49 1.62 -14.98
N MET A 151 9.04 2.29 -15.99
CA MET A 151 8.57 2.21 -17.38
C MET A 151 8.78 0.83 -18.03
N SER A 152 9.74 0.03 -17.56
CA SER A 152 9.92 -1.35 -18.03
C SER A 152 9.09 -2.35 -17.24
N LEU A 153 8.91 -2.15 -15.94
CA LEU A 153 8.22 -3.07 -15.05
C LEU A 153 6.70 -2.99 -15.20
N LEU A 154 6.15 -1.78 -15.17
CA LEU A 154 4.71 -1.57 -15.07
C LEU A 154 3.88 -2.25 -16.17
N PRO A 155 4.18 -2.08 -17.47
CA PRO A 155 3.40 -2.73 -18.52
C PRO A 155 3.50 -4.27 -18.45
N GLN A 156 4.66 -4.82 -18.09
CA GLN A 156 4.84 -6.27 -17.94
C GLN A 156 3.99 -6.84 -16.79
N VAL A 157 3.88 -6.10 -15.69
CA VAL A 157 3.03 -6.51 -14.56
C VAL A 157 1.56 -6.40 -14.95
N VAL A 158 1.15 -5.33 -15.61
CA VAL A 158 -0.24 -5.14 -16.10
C VAL A 158 -0.67 -6.30 -17.00
N ASP A 159 0.19 -6.73 -17.92
CA ASP A 159 -0.11 -7.86 -18.82
C ASP A 159 -0.12 -9.22 -18.12
N ALA A 160 0.52 -9.32 -16.94
CA ALA A 160 0.74 -10.59 -16.25
C ALA A 160 -0.30 -10.96 -15.20
N VAL A 161 -1.12 -9.98 -14.73
CA VAL A 161 -2.10 -10.16 -13.65
C VAL A 161 -3.46 -9.57 -14.03
N SER A 162 -4.53 -10.07 -13.40
CA SER A 162 -5.91 -9.62 -13.62
C SER A 162 -6.38 -8.59 -12.59
N VAL A 163 -5.72 -8.56 -11.42
CA VAL A 163 -6.02 -7.56 -10.38
C VAL A 163 -5.54 -6.16 -10.80
N PRO A 164 -6.11 -5.08 -10.24
CA PRO A 164 -5.64 -3.72 -10.51
C PRO A 164 -4.16 -3.57 -10.18
N VAL A 165 -3.43 -2.83 -11.03
CA VAL A 165 -2.02 -2.49 -10.82
C VAL A 165 -1.88 -1.00 -10.55
N ILE A 166 -1.04 -0.66 -9.59
CA ILE A 166 -0.69 0.70 -9.17
C ILE A 166 0.78 0.91 -9.52
N GLY A 167 1.08 1.91 -10.33
CA GLY A 167 2.46 2.28 -10.63
C GLY A 167 3.10 3.07 -9.50
N ALA A 168 4.32 2.74 -9.14
CA ALA A 168 5.12 3.47 -8.17
C ALA A 168 6.59 3.57 -8.61
N GLY A 169 7.24 4.68 -8.24
CA GLY A 169 8.62 4.99 -8.63
C GLY A 169 8.69 6.07 -9.71
N GLY A 170 9.22 7.24 -9.37
CA GLY A 170 9.46 8.33 -10.31
C GLY A 170 8.23 9.09 -10.83
N ILE A 171 7.03 8.84 -10.29
CA ILE A 171 5.80 9.53 -10.70
C ILE A 171 5.69 10.86 -9.93
N GLY A 172 6.24 11.93 -10.51
CA GLY A 172 6.35 13.23 -9.85
C GLY A 172 5.26 14.25 -10.20
N ASP A 173 4.57 14.07 -11.34
CA ASP A 173 3.53 14.98 -11.79
C ASP A 173 2.47 14.29 -12.69
N GLY A 174 1.53 15.08 -13.22
CA GLY A 174 0.44 14.57 -14.05
C GLY A 174 0.90 13.90 -15.36
N ARG A 175 2.09 14.20 -15.88
CA ARG A 175 2.65 13.53 -17.07
C ARG A 175 3.04 12.09 -16.74
N GLY A 176 3.72 11.89 -15.59
CA GLY A 176 4.04 10.55 -15.09
C GLY A 176 2.78 9.75 -14.75
N MET A 177 1.78 10.41 -14.15
CA MET A 177 0.49 9.79 -13.84
C MET A 177 -0.27 9.37 -15.11
N ALA A 178 -0.21 10.16 -16.18
CA ALA A 178 -0.84 9.83 -17.45
C ALA A 178 -0.13 8.68 -18.18
N ALA A 179 1.18 8.55 -17.98
CA ALA A 179 1.97 7.44 -18.54
C ALA A 179 1.74 6.13 -17.81
N ALA A 180 1.54 6.17 -16.49
CA ALA A 180 1.26 5.00 -15.64
C ALA A 180 -0.19 4.50 -15.80
#